data_4d159fae97e42f970bcf9f5414da2732
#
_entry.id   4d159fae97e42f970bcf9f5414da2732
#
_cell.length_a   1.000
_cell.length_b   1.000
_cell.length_c   1.000
_cell.angle_alpha   90.00
_cell.angle_beta   90.00
_cell.angle_gamma   90.00
#
_symmetry.space_group_name_H-M   'P 1'
#
loop_
_entity.id
_entity.type
_entity.pdbx_description
1 polymer ?
#
loop_
_entity_poly.entity_id
_entity_poly.type
_entity_poly.pdbx_seq_one_letter_code
_entity_poly.pdbx_strand_id
1 'polypeptide(L)'
;MKIQIIKNKNITDYKMWSIWECVPSKFGWTYNDEEHCFIIEGEVLVRDLENTIRIISGDYVIFPKGLECNWEVIKPIKKYYTFK
;
A
#
# COMPACT_ATOMS: atom_id res chain seq x y z
N MET A 1 10.32 -4.87 -11.07
CA MET A 1 9.07 -5.15 -10.35
C MET A 1 8.18 -3.92 -10.37
N LYS A 2 6.90 -4.09 -10.46
CA LYS A 2 6.00 -2.97 -10.67
C LYS A 2 4.85 -2.98 -9.67
N ILE A 3 4.73 -1.86 -8.94
CA ILE A 3 3.57 -1.60 -8.09
C ILE A 3 2.39 -1.24 -9.00
N GLN A 4 1.23 -1.88 -8.76
CA GLN A 4 0.02 -1.59 -9.53
C GLN A 4 -0.94 -0.78 -8.68
N ILE A 5 -1.47 0.30 -9.24
CA ILE A 5 -2.50 1.11 -8.58
C ILE A 5 -3.74 1.07 -9.45
N ILE A 6 -4.86 0.69 -8.85
CA ILE A 6 -6.15 0.63 -9.53
C ILE A 6 -7.07 1.66 -8.88
N LYS A 7 -7.52 2.64 -9.67
CA LYS A 7 -8.46 3.66 -9.22
C LYS A 7 -9.88 3.15 -9.38
N ASN A 8 -10.75 3.57 -8.47
CA ASN A 8 -12.18 3.27 -8.55
C ASN A 8 -12.51 1.77 -8.61
N LYS A 9 -11.67 0.95 -7.98
CA LYS A 9 -11.94 -0.48 -7.91
C LYS A 9 -13.10 -0.72 -6.95
N ASN A 10 -14.12 -1.38 -7.45
CA ASN A 10 -15.31 -1.67 -6.67
C ASN A 10 -15.13 -2.99 -5.92
N ILE A 11 -14.70 -2.90 -4.66
CA ILE A 11 -14.53 -4.06 -3.79
C ILE A 11 -15.52 -3.92 -2.65
N THR A 12 -16.30 -4.96 -2.43
CA THR A 12 -17.40 -4.90 -1.47
C THR A 12 -17.17 -5.71 -0.20
N ASP A 13 -16.13 -6.54 -0.14
CA ASP A 13 -15.92 -7.42 1.00
C ASP A 13 -14.48 -7.40 1.52
N TYR A 14 -14.27 -6.67 2.59
CA TYR A 14 -12.99 -6.62 3.31
C TYR A 14 -13.03 -7.34 4.65
N LYS A 15 -14.10 -8.09 4.94
CA LYS A 15 -14.29 -8.70 6.26
C LYS A 15 -13.18 -9.63 6.68
N MET A 16 -12.57 -10.30 5.70
CA MET A 16 -11.47 -11.25 5.94
C MET A 16 -10.10 -10.61 5.86
N TRP A 17 -10.05 -9.31 5.59
CA TRP A 17 -8.77 -8.59 5.46
C TRP A 17 -8.37 -7.99 6.79
N SER A 18 -7.06 -7.87 7.01
CA SER A 18 -6.51 -7.20 8.18
C SER A 18 -6.48 -5.70 7.97
N ILE A 19 -6.41 -4.96 9.08
CA ILE A 19 -6.28 -3.49 9.05
C ILE A 19 -4.91 -3.13 9.61
N TRP A 20 -4.25 -2.18 8.92
CA TRP A 20 -2.98 -1.64 9.36
C TRP A 20 -3.06 -0.12 9.40
N GLU A 21 -2.51 0.46 10.46
CA GLU A 21 -2.47 1.91 10.65
C GLU A 21 -1.06 2.34 10.98
N CYS A 22 -0.68 3.53 10.52
CA CYS A 22 0.63 4.09 10.82
C CYS A 22 0.59 5.60 10.82
N VAL A 23 1.24 6.21 11.80
CA VAL A 23 1.44 7.65 11.86
C VAL A 23 2.53 8.07 10.86
N PRO A 24 2.65 9.37 10.53
CA PRO A 24 3.70 9.84 9.64
C PRO A 24 5.08 9.35 10.09
N SER A 25 5.79 8.70 9.18
CA SER A 25 7.08 8.07 9.46
C SER A 25 7.74 7.64 8.16
N LYS A 26 9.01 7.25 8.24
CA LYS A 26 9.76 6.70 7.10
C LYS A 26 10.38 5.38 7.51
N PHE A 27 10.25 4.37 6.64
CA PHE A 27 10.84 3.06 6.90
C PHE A 27 11.04 2.28 5.61
N GLY A 28 11.98 1.33 5.64
CA GLY A 28 12.17 0.39 4.55
C GLY A 28 11.29 -0.84 4.73
N TRP A 29 10.89 -1.45 3.62
CA TRP A 29 10.10 -2.67 3.65
C TRP A 29 10.45 -3.57 2.48
N THR A 30 10.49 -4.89 2.74
CA THR A 30 10.65 -5.90 1.71
C THR A 30 9.44 -6.81 1.74
N TYR A 31 8.83 -7.02 0.57
CA TYR A 31 7.63 -7.86 0.46
C TYR A 31 8.02 -9.31 0.28
N ASN A 32 7.73 -10.14 1.28
CA ASN A 32 7.95 -11.59 1.19
C ASN A 32 6.85 -12.29 0.42
N ASP A 33 5.71 -11.65 0.28
CA ASP A 33 4.55 -12.14 -0.48
C ASP A 33 3.91 -10.98 -1.22
N GLU A 34 3.10 -11.27 -2.23
CA GLU A 34 2.32 -10.24 -2.91
C GLU A 34 1.27 -9.69 -1.95
N GLU A 35 1.25 -8.37 -1.79
CA GLU A 35 0.26 -7.69 -0.94
C GLU A 35 -0.78 -6.99 -1.79
N HIS A 36 -2.06 -7.22 -1.47
CA HIS A 36 -3.17 -6.45 -1.97
C HIS A 36 -3.69 -5.58 -0.85
N CYS A 37 -3.86 -4.28 -1.08
CA CYS A 37 -4.40 -3.39 -0.07
C CYS A 37 -5.33 -2.35 -0.66
N PHE A 38 -6.24 -1.89 0.19
CA PHE A 38 -7.13 -0.79 -0.13
C PHE A 38 -6.92 0.32 0.90
N ILE A 39 -6.63 1.52 0.43
CA ILE A 39 -6.33 2.66 1.29
C ILE A 39 -7.64 3.32 1.72
N ILE A 40 -7.93 3.23 3.00
CA ILE A 40 -9.13 3.83 3.58
C ILE A 40 -8.93 5.32 3.78
N GLU A 41 -7.79 5.71 4.34
CA GLU A 41 -7.45 7.11 4.58
C GLU A 41 -5.96 7.29 4.61
N GLY A 42 -5.51 8.53 4.36
CA GLY A 42 -4.11 8.89 4.45
C GLY A 42 -3.44 9.08 3.11
N GLU A 43 -2.13 9.30 3.20
CA GLU A 43 -1.28 9.52 2.03
C GLU A 43 0.11 8.99 2.31
N VAL A 44 0.69 8.29 1.34
CA VAL A 44 2.03 7.72 1.46
C VAL A 44 2.76 7.84 0.12
N LEU A 45 4.08 8.07 0.21
CA LEU A 45 4.99 7.94 -0.92
C LEU A 45 5.76 6.64 -0.76
N VAL A 46 5.79 5.84 -1.82
CA VAL A 46 6.56 4.60 -1.86
C VAL A 46 7.62 4.73 -2.94
N ARG A 47 8.88 4.55 -2.55
CA ARG A 47 10.01 4.65 -3.46
C ARG A 47 10.69 3.30 -3.62
N ASP A 48 10.88 2.90 -4.86
CA ASP A 48 11.76 1.78 -5.20
C ASP A 48 12.98 2.32 -5.94
N LEU A 49 13.77 1.43 -6.57
CA LEU A 49 14.97 1.85 -7.29
C LEU A 49 14.68 2.70 -8.52
N GLU A 50 13.49 2.64 -9.06
CA GLU A 50 13.14 3.27 -10.33
C GLU A 50 12.15 4.42 -10.19
N ASN A 51 11.22 4.32 -9.25
CA ASN A 51 10.07 5.22 -9.19
C ASN A 51 9.73 5.66 -7.78
N THR A 52 9.06 6.80 -7.70
CA THR A 52 8.35 7.27 -6.51
C THR A 52 6.87 7.29 -6.85
N ILE A 53 6.06 6.62 -6.04
CA ILE A 53 4.63 6.49 -6.28
C ILE A 53 3.87 7.09 -5.11
N ARG A 54 2.92 7.98 -5.41
CA ARG A 54 2.03 8.56 -4.40
C ARG A 54 0.76 7.72 -4.32
N ILE A 55 0.43 7.31 -3.11
CA ILE A 55 -0.73 6.47 -2.83
C ILE A 55 -1.65 7.24 -1.86
N ILE A 56 -2.93 7.33 -2.19
CA ILE A 56 -3.91 8.10 -1.41
C ILE A 56 -5.15 7.27 -1.12
N SER A 57 -6.04 7.81 -0.29
CA SER A 57 -7.30 7.13 0.04
C SER A 57 -8.09 6.83 -1.24
N GLY A 58 -8.71 5.66 -1.28
CA GLY A 58 -9.46 5.17 -2.44
C GLY A 58 -8.64 4.35 -3.41
N ASP A 59 -7.32 4.31 -3.26
CA ASP A 59 -6.47 3.50 -4.13
C ASP A 59 -6.48 2.03 -3.71
N TYR A 60 -6.60 1.15 -4.69
CA TYR A 60 -6.33 -0.27 -4.54
C TYR A 60 -4.93 -0.53 -5.08
N VAL A 61 -4.05 -1.10 -4.25
CA VAL A 61 -2.63 -1.22 -4.59
C VAL A 61 -2.19 -2.67 -4.48
N ILE A 62 -1.42 -3.11 -5.47
CA ILE A 62 -0.81 -4.44 -5.48
C ILE A 62 0.70 -4.27 -5.43
N PHE A 63 1.33 -4.75 -4.36
CA PHE A 63 2.77 -4.76 -4.20
C PHE A 63 3.29 -6.15 -4.54
N PRO A 64 4.20 -6.29 -5.52
CA PRO A 64 4.67 -7.60 -5.93
C PRO A 64 5.59 -8.25 -4.91
N LYS A 65 5.57 -9.58 -4.85
CA LYS A 65 6.50 -10.35 -4.04
C LYS A 65 7.94 -10.02 -4.45
N GLY A 66 8.79 -9.81 -3.46
CA GLY A 66 10.21 -9.53 -3.68
C GLY A 66 10.54 -8.05 -3.82
N LEU A 67 9.55 -7.18 -3.83
CA LEU A 67 9.77 -5.74 -3.93
C LEU A 67 10.46 -5.23 -2.67
N GLU A 68 11.55 -4.47 -2.87
CA GLU A 68 12.20 -3.70 -1.81
C GLU A 68 11.89 -2.23 -2.04
N CYS A 69 11.42 -1.55 -1.02
CA CYS A 69 10.99 -0.16 -1.15
C CYS A 69 11.12 0.60 0.16
N ASN A 70 10.97 1.91 0.07
CA ASN A 70 10.92 2.79 1.22
C ASN A 70 9.58 3.48 1.25
N TRP A 71 8.95 3.46 2.42
CA TRP A 71 7.68 4.11 2.68
C TRP A 71 7.91 5.43 3.39
N GLU A 72 7.21 6.44 2.94
CA GLU A 72 7.12 7.71 3.67
C GLU A 72 5.64 8.01 3.89
N VAL A 73 5.17 7.82 5.10
CA VAL A 73 3.79 8.13 5.47
C VAL A 73 3.69 9.63 5.66
N ILE A 74 2.95 10.30 4.79
CA ILE A 74 2.79 11.76 4.80
C ILE A 74 1.64 12.16 5.73
N LYS A 75 0.50 11.47 5.61
CA LYS A 75 -0.66 11.64 6.48
C LYS A 75 -0.97 10.30 7.12
N PRO A 76 -1.47 10.26 8.36
CA PRO A 76 -1.77 9.00 9.02
C PRO A 76 -2.54 8.07 8.09
N ILE A 77 -2.02 6.86 7.90
CA ILE A 77 -2.57 5.90 6.94
C ILE A 77 -3.36 4.83 7.64
N LYS A 78 -4.45 4.42 7.01
CA LYS A 78 -5.25 3.27 7.39
C LYS A 78 -5.60 2.50 6.14
N LYS A 79 -5.31 1.20 6.15
CA LYS A 79 -5.59 0.35 4.99
C LYS A 79 -6.09 -1.02 5.41
N TYR A 80 -6.92 -1.60 4.54
CA TYR A 80 -7.17 -3.04 4.54
C TYR A 80 -6.06 -3.72 3.74
N TYR A 81 -5.59 -4.89 4.18
CA TYR A 81 -4.59 -5.63 3.42
C TYR A 81 -4.77 -7.13 3.54
N THR A 82 -4.28 -7.83 2.54
CA THR A 82 -4.17 -9.28 2.55
C THR A 82 -2.99 -9.70 1.67
N PHE A 83 -2.39 -10.83 1.99
CA PHE A 83 -1.30 -11.40 1.17
C PHE A 83 -1.87 -12.53 0.33
N LYS A 84 -1.39 -12.62 -0.91
CA LYS A 84 -1.85 -13.63 -1.88
C LYS A 84 -0.81 -14.69 -2.14
#